data_06398ad23af35dc33c083d4b69842c36
#
_entry.id   06398ad23af35dc33c083d4b69842c36
#
_cell.length_a   1.000
_cell.length_b   1.000
_cell.length_c   1.000
_cell.angle_alpha   90.00
_cell.angle_beta   90.00
_cell.angle_gamma   90.00
#
_symmetry.space_group_name_H-M   'P 1'
#
loop_
_entity.id
_entity.type
_entity.pdbx_description
1 polymer ?
#
loop_
_entity_poly.entity_id
_entity_poly.type
_entity_poly.pdbx_seq_one_letter_code
_entity_poly.pdbx_strand_id
1 'polypeptide(L)'
;MVATGAHHPPLRLTRRGRAVVLAFFVLLASAASAVLFTTASRASDPGSGPPRTTVVGTYDTLWAIALRAEPRADPYATVAEIQRLNGLRDYTIEPGDTLILPRPQ
;
A
#
# COMPACT_ATOMS: atom_id res chain seq x y z
N MET A 1 -29.97 -49.35 15.69
CA MET A 1 -29.94 -49.10 15.13
C MET A 1 -29.93 -49.18 14.97
N VAL A 2 -29.70 -49.08 15.02
CA VAL A 2 -29.78 -48.90 14.51
C VAL A 2 -29.76 -48.62 14.43
N ALA A 3 -29.46 -48.65 14.56
CA ALA A 3 -29.61 -48.27 14.07
C ALA A 3 -29.57 -47.87 14.08
N THR A 4 -29.37 -47.88 14.37
CA THR A 4 -29.46 -47.45 14.09
C THR A 4 -29.23 -47.00 14.05
N GLY A 5 -29.15 -47.05 14.21
CA GLY A 5 -29.14 -46.69 13.93
C GLY A 5 -28.59 -46.10 13.91
N ALA A 6 -28.33 -46.41 14.79
CA ALA A 6 -27.42 -45.54 14.61
C ALA A 6 -27.07 -45.12 13.34
N HIS A 7 -27.70 -44.96 13.16
CA HIS A 7 -27.65 -44.46 11.94
C HIS A 7 -27.21 -43.06 11.95
N HIS A 8 -26.01 -42.87 11.86
CA HIS A 8 -25.58 -41.59 11.64
C HIS A 8 -25.82 -41.25 10.24
N PRO A 9 -26.69 -40.36 10.02
CA PRO A 9 -26.61 -39.72 8.74
C PRO A 9 -25.22 -39.20 8.65
N PRO A 10 -24.46 -39.65 7.72
CA PRO A 10 -23.13 -39.12 7.60
C PRO A 10 -23.27 -37.64 7.33
N LEU A 11 -22.94 -36.87 8.30
CA LEU A 11 -22.70 -35.47 8.10
C LEU A 11 -23.71 -34.73 7.23
N ARG A 12 -24.97 -35.08 7.34
CA ARG A 12 -25.96 -34.24 6.71
C ARG A 12 -26.09 -33.00 7.51
N LEU A 13 -25.67 -31.90 6.91
CA LEU A 13 -25.87 -30.62 7.48
C LEU A 13 -27.35 -30.33 7.54
N THR A 14 -27.87 -29.98 8.71
CA THR A 14 -29.21 -29.48 8.84
C THR A 14 -29.35 -28.17 8.06
N ARG A 15 -30.60 -27.73 7.86
CA ARG A 15 -30.80 -26.45 7.21
C ARG A 15 -30.06 -25.32 7.92
N ARG A 16 -30.00 -25.36 9.25
CA ARG A 16 -29.26 -24.37 10.03
C ARG A 16 -27.76 -24.51 9.80
N GLY A 17 -27.25 -25.73 9.78
CA GLY A 17 -25.83 -25.94 9.50
C GLY A 17 -25.43 -25.44 8.13
N ARG A 18 -26.25 -25.73 7.14
CA ARG A 18 -26.01 -25.25 5.78
C ARG A 18 -26.06 -23.73 5.70
N ALA A 19 -27.04 -23.11 6.38
CA ALA A 19 -27.14 -21.66 6.42
C ALA A 19 -25.92 -21.03 7.09
N VAL A 20 -25.43 -21.61 8.18
CA VAL A 20 -24.25 -21.12 8.88
C VAL A 20 -23.02 -21.23 8.00
N VAL A 21 -22.84 -22.35 7.32
CA VAL A 21 -21.70 -22.55 6.42
C VAL A 21 -21.74 -21.56 5.27
N LEU A 22 -22.90 -21.39 4.66
CA LEU A 22 -23.06 -20.40 3.58
C LEU A 22 -22.80 -18.98 4.06
N ALA A 23 -23.30 -18.63 5.24
CA ALA A 23 -23.05 -17.30 5.83
C ALA A 23 -21.55 -17.10 6.08
N PHE A 24 -20.87 -18.13 6.56
CA PHE A 24 -19.44 -18.06 6.81
C PHE A 24 -18.67 -17.84 5.51
N PHE A 25 -18.99 -18.55 4.44
CA PHE A 25 -18.35 -18.36 3.15
C PHE A 25 -18.64 -16.99 2.55
N VAL A 26 -19.86 -16.51 2.72
CA VAL A 26 -20.22 -15.15 2.26
C VAL A 26 -19.42 -14.11 3.02
N LEU A 27 -19.27 -14.27 4.32
CA LEU A 27 -18.46 -13.35 5.12
C LEU A 27 -17.00 -13.35 4.69
N LEU A 28 -16.42 -14.54 4.45
CA LEU A 28 -15.04 -14.63 3.97
C LEU A 28 -14.87 -14.00 2.61
N ALA A 29 -15.79 -14.24 1.69
CA ALA A 29 -15.74 -13.66 0.37
C ALA A 29 -15.87 -12.14 0.43
N SER A 30 -16.75 -11.64 1.28
CA SER A 30 -16.93 -10.19 1.46
C SER A 30 -15.69 -9.54 2.01
N ALA A 31 -15.04 -10.16 3.00
CA ALA A 31 -13.80 -9.64 3.58
C ALA A 31 -12.68 -9.61 2.55
N ALA A 32 -12.52 -10.68 1.77
CA ALA A 32 -11.53 -10.74 0.72
C ALA A 32 -11.77 -9.69 -0.35
N SER A 33 -13.03 -9.49 -0.75
CA SER A 33 -13.39 -8.46 -1.73
C SER A 33 -13.09 -7.06 -1.22
N ALA A 34 -13.36 -6.80 0.05
CA ALA A 34 -13.06 -5.50 0.66
C ALA A 34 -11.58 -5.21 0.65
N VAL A 35 -10.73 -6.20 0.97
CA VAL A 35 -9.28 -6.05 0.95
C VAL A 35 -8.79 -5.78 -0.47
N LEU A 36 -9.26 -6.53 -1.44
CA LEU A 36 -8.88 -6.33 -2.84
C LEU A 36 -9.32 -4.96 -3.36
N PHE A 37 -10.52 -4.55 -3.02
CA PHE A 37 -11.05 -3.25 -3.42
C PHE A 37 -10.23 -2.11 -2.82
N THR A 38 -9.87 -2.22 -1.55
CA THR A 38 -9.03 -1.22 -0.88
C THR A 38 -7.67 -1.11 -1.54
N THR A 39 -7.06 -2.25 -1.86
CA THR A 39 -5.75 -2.28 -2.54
C THR A 39 -5.85 -1.66 -3.92
N ALA A 40 -6.89 -2.00 -4.68
CA ALA A 40 -7.10 -1.43 -6.01
C ALA A 40 -7.35 0.07 -5.94
N SER A 41 -8.12 0.54 -4.96
CA SER A 41 -8.37 1.97 -4.78
C SER A 41 -7.08 2.73 -4.47
N ARG A 42 -6.22 2.17 -3.63
CA ARG A 42 -4.93 2.78 -3.35
C ARG A 42 -4.04 2.81 -4.58
N ALA A 43 -4.04 1.75 -5.37
CA ALA A 43 -3.28 1.69 -6.60
C ALA A 43 -3.76 2.72 -7.63
N SER A 44 -5.04 3.07 -7.59
CA SER A 44 -5.64 4.05 -8.49
C SER A 44 -5.47 5.48 -8.00
N ASP A 45 -5.13 5.67 -6.74
CA ASP A 45 -4.93 6.98 -6.15
C ASP A 45 -3.71 7.63 -6.80
N PRO A 46 -3.82 8.87 -7.34
CA PRO A 46 -2.66 9.56 -7.91
C PRO A 46 -1.47 9.68 -6.97
N GLY A 47 -1.71 9.66 -5.66
CA GLY A 47 -0.66 9.71 -4.66
C GLY A 47 0.00 8.38 -4.38
N SER A 48 -0.50 7.26 -4.89
CA SER A 48 -0.05 5.92 -4.50
C SER A 48 0.68 5.14 -5.57
N GLY A 49 1.03 5.75 -6.69
CA GLY A 49 1.86 5.11 -7.71
C GLY A 49 3.30 4.92 -7.23
N PRO A 50 4.18 4.39 -8.08
CA PRO A 50 5.59 4.25 -7.71
C PRO A 50 6.17 5.61 -7.31
N PRO A 51 7.09 5.66 -6.35
CA PRO A 51 7.69 6.92 -5.93
C PRO A 51 8.50 7.54 -7.07
N ARG A 52 8.50 8.87 -7.14
CA ARG A 52 9.42 9.57 -8.02
C ARG A 52 10.81 9.49 -7.41
N THR A 53 11.79 9.21 -8.23
CA THR A 53 13.18 9.15 -7.78
C THR A 53 14.07 9.92 -8.74
N THR A 54 15.23 10.33 -8.25
CA THR A 54 16.29 10.91 -9.06
C THR A 54 17.63 10.39 -8.60
N VAL A 55 18.60 10.36 -9.50
CA VAL A 55 19.97 10.01 -9.16
C VAL A 55 20.75 11.30 -8.99
N VAL A 56 21.51 11.37 -7.89
CA VAL A 56 22.33 12.54 -7.58
C VAL A 56 23.49 12.62 -8.57
N GLY A 57 23.65 13.75 -9.23
CA GLY A 57 24.79 14.03 -10.12
C GLY A 57 25.99 14.56 -9.35
N THR A 58 27.10 14.70 -10.06
CA THR A 58 28.39 15.04 -9.45
C THR A 58 28.36 16.39 -8.71
N TYR A 59 27.61 17.36 -9.19
CA TYR A 59 27.53 18.69 -8.58
C TYR A 59 26.16 19.01 -8.01
N ASP A 60 25.32 17.99 -7.83
CA ASP A 60 23.97 18.21 -7.32
C ASP A 60 23.98 18.48 -5.82
N THR A 61 23.08 19.35 -5.41
CA THR A 61 22.77 19.63 -4.01
C THR A 61 21.28 19.36 -3.80
N LEU A 62 20.89 19.19 -2.54
CA LEU A 62 19.47 19.04 -2.22
C LEU A 62 18.66 20.24 -2.70
N TRP A 63 19.22 21.44 -2.59
CA TRP A 63 18.57 22.67 -3.06
C TRP A 63 18.33 22.62 -4.58
N ALA A 64 19.36 22.28 -5.33
CA ALA A 64 19.25 22.20 -6.79
C ALA A 64 18.24 21.13 -7.20
N ILE A 65 18.27 19.98 -6.54
CA ILE A 65 17.33 18.90 -6.81
C ILE A 65 15.91 19.35 -6.48
N ALA A 66 15.71 20.04 -5.36
CA ALA A 66 14.40 20.54 -4.96
C ALA A 66 13.86 21.54 -6.00
N LEU A 67 14.69 22.44 -6.47
CA LEU A 67 14.29 23.42 -7.50
C LEU A 67 13.87 22.75 -8.81
N ARG A 68 14.59 21.70 -9.21
CA ARG A 68 14.23 20.97 -10.43
C ARG A 68 12.97 20.13 -10.25
N ALA A 69 12.81 19.53 -9.07
CA ALA A 69 11.69 18.61 -8.81
C ALA A 69 10.37 19.36 -8.66
N GLU A 70 10.40 20.48 -7.96
CA GLU A 70 9.21 21.28 -7.67
C GLU A 70 9.51 22.76 -7.90
N PRO A 71 9.58 23.21 -9.17
CA PRO A 71 9.98 24.60 -9.45
C PRO A 71 9.05 25.65 -8.87
N ARG A 72 7.79 25.30 -8.63
CA ARG A 72 6.79 26.24 -8.14
C ARG A 72 6.58 26.19 -6.63
N ALA A 73 7.19 25.23 -5.96
CA ALA A 73 7.06 25.07 -4.52
C ALA A 73 8.13 25.86 -3.78
N ASP A 74 7.94 26.03 -2.48
CA ASP A 74 8.96 26.60 -1.61
C ASP A 74 10.13 25.62 -1.53
N PRO A 75 11.35 26.02 -1.97
CA PRO A 75 12.49 25.11 -1.96
C PRO A 75 12.85 24.61 -0.57
N TYR A 76 12.70 25.43 0.47
CA TYR A 76 12.97 25.01 1.85
C TYR A 76 12.05 23.85 2.26
N ALA A 77 10.77 23.97 1.95
CA ALA A 77 9.81 22.92 2.26
C ALA A 77 10.11 21.68 1.45
N THR A 78 10.48 21.81 0.18
CA THR A 78 10.80 20.68 -0.67
C THR A 78 12.05 19.95 -0.19
N VAL A 79 13.10 20.69 0.20
CA VAL A 79 14.31 20.08 0.77
C VAL A 79 13.97 19.31 2.03
N ALA A 80 13.18 19.90 2.93
CA ALA A 80 12.78 19.23 4.17
C ALA A 80 12.02 17.95 3.88
N GLU A 81 11.15 17.95 2.89
CA GLU A 81 10.39 16.77 2.51
C GLU A 81 11.29 15.70 1.89
N ILE A 82 12.25 16.07 1.06
CA ILE A 82 13.23 15.14 0.51
C ILE A 82 14.03 14.50 1.65
N GLN A 83 14.48 15.29 2.61
CA GLN A 83 15.18 14.76 3.77
C GLN A 83 14.33 13.75 4.52
N ARG A 84 13.08 14.08 4.75
CA ARG A 84 12.15 13.21 5.48
C ARG A 84 11.93 11.90 4.72
N LEU A 85 11.70 11.97 3.42
CA LEU A 85 11.43 10.79 2.59
C LEU A 85 12.62 9.84 2.52
N ASN A 86 13.83 10.36 2.65
CA ASN A 86 15.06 9.58 2.50
C ASN A 86 15.80 9.33 3.82
N GLY A 87 15.23 9.78 4.93
CA GLY A 87 15.86 9.58 6.25
C GLY A 87 17.18 10.33 6.42
N LEU A 88 17.33 11.47 5.75
CA LEU A 88 18.55 12.27 5.82
C LEU A 88 18.50 13.19 7.04
N ARG A 89 19.61 13.23 7.77
CA ARG A 89 19.71 14.10 8.96
C ARG A 89 20.29 15.47 8.61
N ASP A 90 21.01 15.56 7.49
CA ASP A 90 21.65 16.78 7.06
C ASP A 90 21.45 16.92 5.56
N TYR A 91 22.21 17.82 4.94
CA TYR A 91 22.11 18.10 3.51
C TYR A 91 23.12 17.32 2.68
N THR A 92 23.82 16.38 3.30
CA THR A 92 24.87 15.62 2.62
C THR A 92 24.27 14.55 1.71
N ILE A 93 24.58 14.63 0.43
CA ILE A 93 24.23 13.62 -0.57
C ILE A 93 25.48 13.36 -1.41
N GLU A 94 25.56 12.19 -2.01
CA GLU A 94 26.70 11.80 -2.79
C GLU A 94 26.29 11.47 -4.22
N PRO A 95 27.15 11.75 -5.21
CA PRO A 95 26.86 11.38 -6.58
C PRO A 95 26.60 9.88 -6.68
N GLY A 96 25.57 9.53 -7.43
CA GLY A 96 25.14 8.15 -7.56
C GLY A 96 24.06 7.72 -6.59
N ASP A 97 23.80 8.49 -5.53
CA ASP A 97 22.70 8.20 -4.61
C ASP A 97 21.37 8.32 -5.33
N THR A 98 20.43 7.47 -4.97
CA THR A 98 19.06 7.57 -5.45
C THR A 98 18.19 8.21 -4.37
N LEU A 99 17.55 9.31 -4.70
CA LEU A 99 16.69 10.03 -3.77
C LEU A 99 15.23 9.88 -4.15
N ILE A 100 14.38 9.67 -3.15
CA ILE A 100 12.94 9.68 -3.31
C ILE A 100 12.49 11.14 -3.28
N LEU A 101 11.70 11.54 -4.26
CA LEU A 101 11.21 12.91 -4.40
C LEU A 101 9.76 13.02 -3.93
N PRO A 102 9.36 14.21 -3.43
CA PRO A 102 7.95 14.46 -3.12
C PRO A 102 7.11 14.39 -4.40
N ARG A 103 5.88 14.03 -4.24
CA ARG A 103 4.94 14.04 -5.35
C ARG A 103 4.41 15.45 -5.57
N PRO A 104 4.11 15.83 -6.81
CA PRO A 104 3.47 17.11 -7.08
C PRO A 104 2.11 17.16 -6.38
N GLN A 105 1.78 18.30 -5.83
CA GLN A 105 0.50 18.50 -5.19
C GLN A 105 -0.47 19.20 -6.13
#